data_c9fac76872aee1c92942b576e991a8d9
#
_entry.id   c9fac76872aee1c92942b576e991a8d9
#
_cell.length_a   1.000
_cell.length_b   1.000
_cell.length_c   1.000
_cell.angle_alpha   90.00
_cell.angle_beta   90.00
_cell.angle_gamma   90.00
#
_symmetry.space_group_name_H-M   'P 1'
#
loop_
_entity.id
_entity.type
_entity.pdbx_description
1 polymer ?
#
loop_
_entity_poly.entity_id
_entity_poly.type
_entity_poly.pdbx_seq_one_letter_code
_entity_poly.pdbx_strand_id
1 'polypeptide(L)'
;MIRFLQPWWLLAVLPVLALAAAYVWRQLHRRAYAMRFTNVDLLRTLAPKGLGWRRHAAATAFLLCLLVLATAMARPAVDTKEPLERATVMLAIDVSLSMQADDVAPNRLEAAQEAAKQFVGELPRSYNLGLVSFAKSANVLVSPTKDRSAVTAAIDGLVLAEATATGEAVFTCLEAIRSVPADGAAGVPPARIVLLSDGYRTSGRSVEEAAAAAQAANVPVSTIAFGTDAGQVDIGGQPQRVPVDRLALAQLAETTEGFFYEAASVSELKQVYQDMGSSIGFRTEPREITQWYAGIALLFALCAGALSLLWSSRLL
;
A
#
# COMPACT_ATOMS: atom_id res chain seq x y z
N MET A 1 3.71 -9.01 5.88
CA MET A 1 3.28 -10.22 6.63
C MET A 1 2.73 -11.24 5.65
N ILE A 2 2.91 -12.55 5.90
CA ILE A 2 2.28 -13.57 5.05
C ILE A 2 0.82 -13.68 5.45
N ARG A 3 -0.07 -13.51 4.48
CA ARG A 3 -1.52 -13.63 4.65
C ARG A 3 -2.01 -14.80 3.78
N PHE A 4 -2.96 -15.58 4.29
CA PHE A 4 -3.60 -16.65 3.52
C PHE A 4 -4.91 -16.15 2.94
N LEU A 5 -5.04 -16.18 1.61
CA LEU A 5 -6.26 -15.76 0.92
C LEU A 5 -7.42 -16.75 1.12
N GLN A 6 -7.10 -18.03 1.32
CA GLN A 6 -8.07 -19.09 1.53
C GLN A 6 -7.71 -19.95 2.74
N PRO A 7 -7.85 -19.44 3.98
CA PRO A 7 -7.41 -20.12 5.20
C PRO A 7 -8.08 -21.50 5.43
N TRP A 8 -9.25 -21.75 4.86
CA TRP A 8 -9.95 -23.03 4.96
C TRP A 8 -9.13 -24.21 4.45
N TRP A 9 -8.28 -23.99 3.45
CA TRP A 9 -7.41 -25.03 2.92
C TRP A 9 -6.30 -25.46 3.87
N LEU A 10 -6.06 -24.75 4.97
CA LEU A 10 -5.17 -25.21 6.03
C LEU A 10 -5.70 -26.49 6.71
N LEU A 11 -7.01 -26.79 6.60
CA LEU A 11 -7.56 -28.07 7.03
C LEU A 11 -6.97 -29.26 6.26
N ALA A 12 -6.45 -29.05 5.06
CA ALA A 12 -5.73 -30.09 4.30
C ALA A 12 -4.43 -30.54 4.98
N VAL A 13 -3.93 -29.81 5.97
CA VAL A 13 -2.80 -30.23 6.81
C VAL A 13 -3.19 -31.38 7.73
N LEU A 14 -4.46 -31.47 8.16
CA LEU A 14 -4.93 -32.51 9.08
C LEU A 14 -4.76 -33.94 8.54
N PRO A 15 -5.16 -34.29 7.30
CA PRO A 15 -4.90 -35.62 6.74
C PRO A 15 -3.40 -35.91 6.59
N VAL A 16 -2.55 -34.91 6.33
CA VAL A 16 -1.09 -35.10 6.28
C VAL A 16 -0.55 -35.43 7.66
N LEU A 17 -1.02 -34.74 8.71
CA LEU A 17 -0.66 -35.03 10.11
C LEU A 17 -1.16 -36.41 10.54
N ALA A 18 -2.38 -36.79 10.13
CA ALA A 18 -2.91 -38.12 10.38
C ALA A 18 -2.06 -39.22 9.71
N LEU A 19 -1.59 -38.97 8.49
CA LEU A 19 -0.72 -39.90 7.76
C LEU A 19 0.66 -40.00 8.44
N ALA A 20 1.21 -38.88 8.92
CA ALA A 20 2.45 -38.87 9.70
C ALA A 20 2.29 -39.65 11.01
N ALA A 21 1.19 -39.42 11.73
CA ALA A 21 0.88 -40.13 12.98
C ALA A 21 0.72 -41.63 12.75
N ALA A 22 -0.02 -42.02 11.70
CA ALA A 22 -0.18 -43.44 11.31
C ALA A 22 1.17 -44.09 10.96
N TYR A 23 2.04 -43.36 10.25
CA TYR A 23 3.39 -43.82 9.93
C TYR A 23 4.21 -44.10 11.20
N VAL A 24 4.24 -43.16 12.13
CA VAL A 24 4.95 -43.26 13.43
C VAL A 24 4.35 -44.42 14.25
N TRP A 25 3.01 -44.49 14.35
CA TRP A 25 2.30 -45.56 15.08
C TRP A 25 2.66 -46.93 14.56
N ARG A 26 2.59 -47.11 13.22
CA ARG A 26 2.97 -48.37 12.58
C ARG A 26 4.43 -48.75 12.82
N GLN A 27 5.31 -47.77 12.88
CA GLN A 27 6.73 -47.98 13.15
C GLN A 27 6.99 -48.44 14.60
N LEU A 28 6.27 -47.88 15.56
CA LEU A 28 6.36 -48.24 16.99
C LEU A 28 5.84 -49.67 17.23
N HIS A 29 4.72 -50.01 16.55
CA HIS A 29 4.08 -51.34 16.75
C HIS A 29 4.75 -52.48 15.98
N ARG A 30 5.56 -52.21 14.94
CA ARG A 30 6.34 -53.25 14.22
C ARG A 30 7.38 -53.97 15.09
N ARG A 31 7.75 -53.41 16.23
CA ARG A 31 8.67 -54.07 17.18
C ARG A 31 8.06 -55.24 17.96
N ALA A 32 6.75 -55.40 17.90
CA ALA A 32 6.05 -56.47 18.63
C ALA A 32 6.03 -57.83 17.90
N TYR A 33 6.38 -57.87 16.61
CA TYR A 33 6.42 -59.12 15.83
C TYR A 33 7.86 -59.63 15.61
N ALA A 34 8.65 -59.73 16.70
CA ALA A 34 9.92 -60.45 16.66
C ALA A 34 9.61 -61.96 16.69
N MET A 35 9.64 -62.62 15.52
CA MET A 35 9.60 -64.04 15.47
C MET A 35 10.84 -64.62 16.20
N ARG A 36 10.61 -65.58 17.10
CA ARG A 36 11.65 -66.36 17.76
C ARG A 36 12.26 -67.32 16.71
N PHE A 37 13.42 -66.93 16.12
CA PHE A 37 14.23 -67.83 15.34
C PHE A 37 15.28 -68.48 16.22
N THR A 38 15.47 -69.79 16.07
CA THR A 38 16.29 -70.64 16.93
C THR A 38 17.81 -70.48 16.70
N ASN A 39 18.23 -69.76 15.67
CA ASN A 39 19.67 -69.58 15.35
C ASN A 39 20.00 -68.10 15.07
N VAL A 40 20.30 -67.40 16.14
CA VAL A 40 20.53 -65.93 16.16
C VAL A 40 21.88 -65.52 15.60
N ASP A 41 22.89 -66.40 15.70
CA ASP A 41 24.28 -66.07 15.33
C ASP A 41 24.49 -66.04 13.81
N LEU A 42 23.80 -66.88 13.05
CA LEU A 42 23.84 -66.86 11.58
C LEU A 42 23.14 -65.66 10.96
N LEU A 43 22.09 -65.15 11.62
CA LEU A 43 21.36 -63.95 11.21
C LEU A 43 22.13 -62.64 11.50
N ARG A 44 22.97 -62.64 12.53
CA ARG A 44 23.84 -61.48 12.84
C ARG A 44 24.92 -61.22 11.82
N THR A 45 25.40 -62.26 11.13
CA THR A 45 26.43 -62.12 10.08
C THR A 45 25.87 -61.73 8.73
N LEU A 46 24.57 -62.01 8.47
CA LEU A 46 23.90 -61.69 7.20
C LEU A 46 23.03 -60.42 7.25
N ALA A 47 22.72 -59.91 8.43
CA ALA A 47 21.93 -58.72 8.57
C ALA A 47 22.78 -57.47 8.30
N PRO A 48 22.54 -56.70 7.26
CA PRO A 48 23.28 -55.48 6.99
C PRO A 48 23.09 -54.50 8.14
N LYS A 49 24.21 -54.12 8.82
CA LYS A 49 24.23 -53.10 9.84
C LYS A 49 23.68 -51.79 9.29
N GLY A 50 22.52 -51.37 9.80
CA GLY A 50 22.24 -49.94 9.85
C GLY A 50 21.46 -49.29 8.72
N LEU A 51 20.31 -49.87 8.28
CA LEU A 51 19.38 -49.14 7.40
C LEU A 51 18.30 -48.35 8.17
N GLY A 52 18.46 -48.18 9.49
CA GLY A 52 17.37 -47.66 10.32
C GLY A 52 16.86 -46.27 9.95
N TRP A 53 17.72 -45.29 9.77
CA TRP A 53 17.30 -43.91 9.52
C TRP A 53 17.08 -43.57 8.04
N ARG A 54 17.78 -44.25 7.10
CA ARG A 54 17.72 -43.99 5.66
C ARG A 54 16.33 -44.14 5.08
N ARG A 55 15.56 -45.16 5.51
CA ARG A 55 14.18 -45.37 5.09
C ARG A 55 13.22 -44.29 5.61
N HIS A 56 13.58 -43.65 6.74
CA HIS A 56 12.75 -42.57 7.30
C HIS A 56 13.00 -41.28 6.56
N ALA A 57 14.18 -41.07 5.99
CA ALA A 57 14.51 -39.84 5.25
C ALA A 57 13.63 -39.67 3.99
N ALA A 58 13.40 -40.76 3.21
CA ALA A 58 12.50 -40.68 2.07
C ALA A 58 11.04 -40.41 2.48
N ALA A 59 10.56 -41.09 3.55
CA ALA A 59 9.22 -40.88 4.07
C ALA A 59 9.04 -39.47 4.65
N THR A 60 10.05 -38.93 5.35
CA THR A 60 10.02 -37.55 5.87
C THR A 60 10.02 -36.52 4.76
N ALA A 61 10.85 -36.70 3.72
CA ALA A 61 10.85 -35.81 2.55
C ALA A 61 9.49 -35.81 1.85
N PHE A 62 8.86 -36.97 1.72
CA PHE A 62 7.52 -37.06 1.13
C PHE A 62 6.44 -36.39 1.99
N LEU A 63 6.47 -36.59 3.32
CA LEU A 63 5.55 -35.92 4.23
C LEU A 63 5.73 -34.40 4.23
N LEU A 64 6.98 -33.91 4.15
CA LEU A 64 7.28 -32.49 4.01
C LEU A 64 6.75 -31.93 2.68
N CYS A 65 6.89 -32.68 1.59
CA CYS A 65 6.31 -32.32 0.30
C CYS A 65 4.78 -32.14 0.42
N LEU A 66 4.09 -33.10 1.01
CA LEU A 66 2.63 -33.02 1.21
C LEU A 66 2.24 -31.85 2.12
N LEU A 67 3.01 -31.58 3.18
CA LEU A 67 2.77 -30.47 4.09
C LEU A 67 2.89 -29.11 3.37
N VAL A 68 3.94 -28.95 2.56
CA VAL A 68 4.15 -27.73 1.78
C VAL A 68 3.06 -27.57 0.72
N LEU A 69 2.63 -28.65 0.05
CA LEU A 69 1.50 -28.59 -0.88
C LEU A 69 0.19 -28.22 -0.19
N ALA A 70 -0.08 -28.82 0.98
CA ALA A 70 -1.29 -28.49 1.74
C ALA A 70 -1.31 -27.02 2.17
N THR A 71 -0.15 -26.44 2.57
CA THR A 71 -0.05 -25.01 2.88
C THR A 71 -0.14 -24.15 1.62
N ALA A 72 0.37 -24.61 0.47
CA ALA A 72 0.25 -23.91 -0.81
C ALA A 72 -1.21 -23.74 -1.26
N MET A 73 -2.07 -24.75 -0.96
CA MET A 73 -3.50 -24.67 -1.26
C MET A 73 -4.21 -23.52 -0.53
N ALA A 74 -3.70 -23.08 0.61
CA ALA A 74 -4.23 -21.92 1.35
C ALA A 74 -3.92 -20.57 0.67
N ARG A 75 -3.24 -20.57 -0.50
CA ARG A 75 -2.88 -19.40 -1.30
C ARG A 75 -2.16 -18.34 -0.45
N PRO A 76 -0.93 -18.64 0.02
CA PRO A 76 -0.13 -17.66 0.75
C PRO A 76 0.16 -16.46 -0.14
N ALA A 77 -0.09 -15.26 0.40
CA ALA A 77 0.14 -13.99 -0.27
C ALA A 77 0.97 -13.07 0.62
N VAL A 78 1.76 -12.23 -0.01
CA VAL A 78 2.52 -11.15 0.63
C VAL A 78 2.04 -9.84 0.07
N ASP A 79 1.77 -8.88 0.95
CA ASP A 79 1.41 -7.53 0.55
C ASP A 79 2.60 -6.90 -0.18
N THR A 80 2.44 -6.66 -1.46
CA THR A 80 3.45 -6.04 -2.33
C THR A 80 2.92 -4.69 -2.80
N LYS A 81 3.76 -3.68 -2.77
CA LYS A 81 3.45 -2.39 -3.37
C LYS A 81 3.59 -2.52 -4.88
N GLU A 82 2.48 -2.52 -5.59
CA GLU A 82 2.48 -2.49 -7.05
C GLU A 82 2.30 -1.05 -7.53
N PRO A 83 3.12 -0.59 -8.49
CA PRO A 83 2.96 0.75 -9.05
C PRO A 83 1.62 0.84 -9.77
N LEU A 84 0.86 1.89 -9.46
CA LEU A 84 -0.36 2.21 -10.21
C LEU A 84 0.03 2.67 -11.61
N GLU A 85 -0.47 1.97 -12.61
CA GLU A 85 -0.27 2.39 -14.01
C GLU A 85 -1.00 3.69 -14.32
N ARG A 86 -2.09 4.00 -13.60
CA ARG A 86 -2.96 5.16 -13.82
C ARG A 86 -3.53 5.63 -12.48
N ALA A 87 -3.53 6.94 -12.29
CA ALA A 87 -4.21 7.59 -11.17
C ALA A 87 -4.69 8.98 -11.59
N THR A 88 -5.65 9.52 -10.85
CA THR A 88 -6.07 10.93 -10.97
C THR A 88 -5.68 11.66 -9.70
N VAL A 89 -4.90 12.71 -9.81
CA VAL A 89 -4.49 13.56 -8.68
C VAL A 89 -5.11 14.94 -8.87
N MET A 90 -5.88 15.39 -7.88
CA MET A 90 -6.38 16.76 -7.82
C MET A 90 -5.55 17.55 -6.84
N LEU A 91 -4.84 18.56 -7.32
CA LEU A 91 -4.12 19.50 -6.48
C LEU A 91 -5.03 20.67 -6.16
N ALA A 92 -5.33 20.86 -4.88
CA ALA A 92 -6.11 22.00 -4.37
C ALA A 92 -5.18 22.95 -3.62
N ILE A 93 -5.02 24.17 -4.10
CA ILE A 93 -4.13 25.17 -3.52
C ILE A 93 -4.97 26.31 -2.96
N ASP A 94 -4.73 26.60 -1.67
CA ASP A 94 -5.26 27.76 -0.99
C ASP A 94 -4.65 29.03 -1.56
N VAL A 95 -5.51 29.97 -1.96
CA VAL A 95 -5.12 31.29 -2.44
C VAL A 95 -5.73 32.41 -1.57
N SER A 96 -6.08 32.09 -0.31
CA SER A 96 -6.60 33.05 0.64
C SER A 96 -5.54 34.11 1.01
N LEU A 97 -6.00 35.24 1.59
CA LEU A 97 -5.09 36.31 1.96
C LEU A 97 -4.02 35.90 2.98
N SER A 98 -4.28 34.88 3.80
CA SER A 98 -3.27 34.32 4.73
C SER A 98 -2.06 33.73 4.00
N MET A 99 -2.20 33.34 2.73
CA MET A 99 -1.09 32.89 1.89
C MET A 99 -0.16 34.04 1.43
N GLN A 100 -0.50 35.28 1.74
CA GLN A 100 0.41 36.41 1.55
C GLN A 100 1.47 36.51 2.66
N ALA A 101 1.31 35.77 3.76
CA ALA A 101 2.25 35.83 4.88
C ALA A 101 3.68 35.50 4.42
N ASP A 102 4.64 36.21 5.02
CA ASP A 102 6.07 36.19 4.69
C ASP A 102 6.90 35.30 5.66
N ASP A 103 6.21 34.55 6.52
CA ASP A 103 6.84 33.56 7.42
C ASP A 103 7.52 32.41 6.68
N VAL A 104 7.17 32.23 5.41
CA VAL A 104 7.87 31.38 4.45
C VAL A 104 8.30 32.24 3.26
N ALA A 105 9.62 32.33 3.01
CA ALA A 105 10.15 33.21 1.96
C ALA A 105 9.86 32.66 0.54
N PRO A 106 9.51 33.50 -0.47
CA PRO A 106 9.28 34.96 -0.33
C PRO A 106 7.90 35.27 0.29
N ASN A 107 6.90 34.47 0.08
CA ASN A 107 5.60 34.37 0.76
C ASN A 107 5.03 32.97 0.59
N ARG A 108 4.00 32.62 1.37
CA ARG A 108 3.42 31.27 1.32
C ARG A 108 2.92 30.88 -0.07
N LEU A 109 2.26 31.81 -0.81
CA LEU A 109 1.71 31.50 -2.13
C LEU A 109 2.81 31.22 -3.16
N GLU A 110 3.82 32.06 -3.27
CA GLU A 110 4.93 31.86 -4.20
C GLU A 110 5.72 30.60 -3.87
N ALA A 111 5.94 30.33 -2.58
CA ALA A 111 6.56 29.09 -2.11
C ALA A 111 5.73 27.85 -2.48
N ALA A 112 4.40 27.93 -2.34
CA ALA A 112 3.48 26.85 -2.74
C ALA A 112 3.49 26.64 -4.26
N GLN A 113 3.49 27.70 -5.06
CA GLN A 113 3.58 27.62 -6.52
C GLN A 113 4.86 26.90 -6.96
N GLU A 114 6.01 27.28 -6.40
CA GLU A 114 7.30 26.68 -6.76
C GLU A 114 7.34 25.18 -6.40
N ALA A 115 6.90 24.83 -5.20
CA ALA A 115 6.86 23.42 -4.75
C ALA A 115 5.83 22.60 -5.56
N ALA A 116 4.67 23.18 -5.88
CA ALA A 116 3.65 22.51 -6.69
C ALA A 116 4.14 22.24 -8.12
N LYS A 117 4.89 23.15 -8.75
CA LYS A 117 5.50 22.93 -10.07
C LYS A 117 6.49 21.76 -10.05
N GLN A 118 7.29 21.66 -9.00
CA GLN A 118 8.20 20.52 -8.83
C GLN A 118 7.42 19.21 -8.70
N PHE A 119 6.38 19.17 -7.85
CA PHE A 119 5.52 18.02 -7.69
C PHE A 119 4.88 17.55 -9.00
N VAL A 120 4.38 18.50 -9.83
CA VAL A 120 3.85 18.21 -11.17
C VAL A 120 4.88 17.50 -12.05
N GLY A 121 6.15 17.90 -11.94
CA GLY A 121 7.27 17.30 -12.69
C GLY A 121 7.65 15.89 -12.24
N GLU A 122 7.48 15.60 -10.96
CA GLU A 122 7.85 14.30 -10.34
C GLU A 122 6.78 13.22 -10.54
N LEU A 123 5.52 13.60 -10.77
CA LEU A 123 4.44 12.64 -10.98
C LEU A 123 4.59 11.87 -12.31
N PRO A 124 4.27 10.57 -12.34
CA PRO A 124 4.29 9.76 -13.56
C PRO A 124 3.44 10.40 -14.67
N ARG A 125 3.96 10.39 -15.90
CA ARG A 125 3.25 10.98 -17.06
C ARG A 125 1.92 10.32 -17.39
N SER A 126 1.71 9.10 -16.94
CA SER A 126 0.45 8.36 -17.12
C SER A 126 -0.69 8.85 -16.24
N TYR A 127 -0.39 9.65 -15.20
CA TYR A 127 -1.41 10.16 -14.28
C TYR A 127 -2.13 11.37 -14.85
N ASN A 128 -3.45 11.45 -14.60
CA ASN A 128 -4.20 12.67 -14.80
C ASN A 128 -3.95 13.61 -13.60
N LEU A 129 -3.67 14.86 -13.88
CA LEU A 129 -3.49 15.90 -12.88
C LEU A 129 -4.45 17.04 -13.12
N GLY A 130 -5.21 17.42 -12.14
CA GLY A 130 -6.08 18.60 -12.14
C GLY A 130 -5.63 19.63 -11.12
N LEU A 131 -6.03 20.88 -11.31
CA LEU A 131 -5.74 21.98 -10.39
C LEU A 131 -7.03 22.70 -10.00
N VAL A 132 -7.21 22.88 -8.69
CA VAL A 132 -8.25 23.67 -8.09
C VAL A 132 -7.59 24.79 -7.27
N SER A 133 -7.97 26.02 -7.47
CA SER A 133 -7.70 27.11 -6.53
C SER A 133 -8.90 27.36 -5.64
N PHE A 134 -8.69 27.67 -4.38
CA PHE A 134 -9.79 27.97 -3.48
C PHE A 134 -9.46 29.14 -2.53
N ALA A 135 -10.48 29.91 -2.29
CA ALA A 135 -10.53 30.99 -1.31
C ALA A 135 -11.99 31.05 -0.81
N LYS A 136 -12.74 32.11 -1.04
CA LYS A 136 -14.17 32.18 -0.74
C LYS A 136 -15.00 31.14 -1.50
N SER A 137 -14.59 30.80 -2.71
CA SER A 137 -15.13 29.72 -3.57
C SER A 137 -13.97 28.88 -4.11
N ALA A 138 -14.30 27.66 -4.56
CA ALA A 138 -13.33 26.80 -5.20
C ALA A 138 -13.60 26.75 -6.71
N ASN A 139 -12.54 26.86 -7.50
CA ASN A 139 -12.61 26.89 -8.96
C ASN A 139 -11.67 25.85 -9.57
N VAL A 140 -12.18 25.06 -10.51
CA VAL A 140 -11.33 24.17 -11.31
C VAL A 140 -10.60 25.01 -12.36
N LEU A 141 -9.31 25.20 -12.16
CA LEU A 141 -8.46 25.91 -13.11
C LEU A 141 -8.04 25.00 -14.26
N VAL A 142 -7.75 23.74 -13.94
CA VAL A 142 -7.42 22.72 -14.94
C VAL A 142 -8.16 21.42 -14.57
N SER A 143 -9.00 20.94 -15.49
CA SER A 143 -9.62 19.62 -15.35
C SER A 143 -8.56 18.52 -15.44
N PRO A 144 -8.80 17.32 -14.87
CA PRO A 144 -7.83 16.23 -14.90
C PRO A 144 -7.29 15.94 -16.31
N THR A 145 -6.00 16.18 -16.51
CA THR A 145 -5.30 16.04 -17.80
C THR A 145 -3.90 15.44 -17.62
N LYS A 146 -3.35 14.88 -18.70
CA LYS A 146 -1.93 14.46 -18.77
C LYS A 146 -1.01 15.59 -19.23
N ASP A 147 -1.58 16.74 -19.64
CA ASP A 147 -0.81 17.91 -20.06
C ASP A 147 -0.27 18.68 -18.85
N ARG A 148 1.00 18.43 -18.53
CA ARG A 148 1.71 19.08 -17.43
C ARG A 148 1.93 20.57 -17.66
N SER A 149 2.06 20.99 -18.92
CA SER A 149 2.31 22.39 -19.26
C SER A 149 1.10 23.27 -18.92
N ALA A 150 -0.12 22.77 -19.17
CA ALA A 150 -1.35 23.45 -18.83
C ALA A 150 -1.48 23.63 -17.29
N VAL A 151 -1.12 22.59 -16.53
CA VAL A 151 -1.17 22.66 -15.04
C VAL A 151 -0.11 23.63 -14.51
N THR A 152 1.12 23.58 -15.02
CA THR A 152 2.19 24.48 -14.60
C THR A 152 1.86 25.94 -14.91
N ALA A 153 1.33 26.24 -16.10
CA ALA A 153 0.91 27.59 -16.46
C ALA A 153 -0.24 28.10 -15.57
N ALA A 154 -1.15 27.24 -15.19
CA ALA A 154 -2.25 27.61 -14.28
C ALA A 154 -1.74 27.84 -12.84
N ILE A 155 -0.71 27.10 -12.36
CA ILE A 155 -0.06 27.32 -11.08
C ILE A 155 0.61 28.73 -11.06
N ASP A 156 1.30 29.11 -12.14
CA ASP A 156 1.91 30.43 -12.25
C ASP A 156 0.87 31.57 -12.25
N GLY A 157 -0.35 31.28 -12.68
CA GLY A 157 -1.47 32.22 -12.74
C GLY A 157 -2.29 32.34 -11.44
N LEU A 158 -1.90 31.65 -10.34
CA LEU A 158 -2.61 31.75 -9.07
C LEU A 158 -2.55 33.18 -8.48
N VAL A 159 -3.68 33.71 -8.07
CA VAL A 159 -3.81 35.06 -7.51
C VAL A 159 -4.56 34.98 -6.17
N LEU A 160 -4.10 35.77 -5.20
CA LEU A 160 -4.72 35.87 -3.89
C LEU A 160 -6.19 36.34 -3.97
N ALA A 161 -7.01 35.80 -3.11
CA ALA A 161 -8.41 36.15 -2.97
C ALA A 161 -8.85 36.11 -1.50
N GLU A 162 -10.01 36.71 -1.21
CA GLU A 162 -10.53 36.80 0.16
C GLU A 162 -11.15 35.49 0.65
N ALA A 163 -11.08 35.24 1.95
CA ALA A 163 -11.68 34.14 2.69
C ALA A 163 -11.06 32.76 2.33
N THR A 164 -11.50 31.72 3.05
CA THR A 164 -11.00 30.33 2.89
C THR A 164 -12.18 29.37 3.04
N ALA A 165 -12.46 28.57 1.99
CA ALA A 165 -13.53 27.59 1.95
C ALA A 165 -12.96 26.18 1.66
N THR A 166 -12.27 25.60 2.63
CA THR A 166 -11.60 24.30 2.53
C THR A 166 -12.57 23.18 2.14
N GLY A 167 -13.79 23.17 2.70
CA GLY A 167 -14.82 22.19 2.32
C GLY A 167 -15.22 22.27 0.85
N GLU A 168 -15.39 23.50 0.32
CA GLU A 168 -15.72 23.69 -1.11
C GLU A 168 -14.61 23.17 -2.03
N ALA A 169 -13.34 23.33 -1.64
CA ALA A 169 -12.22 22.79 -2.39
C ALA A 169 -12.32 21.28 -2.59
N VAL A 170 -12.64 20.54 -1.53
CA VAL A 170 -12.79 19.07 -1.59
C VAL A 170 -13.99 18.71 -2.49
N PHE A 171 -15.15 19.36 -2.33
CA PHE A 171 -16.31 19.07 -3.18
C PHE A 171 -16.04 19.35 -4.65
N THR A 172 -15.38 20.47 -4.96
CA THR A 172 -15.01 20.83 -6.33
C THR A 172 -14.02 19.81 -6.93
N CYS A 173 -13.05 19.33 -6.15
CA CYS A 173 -12.16 18.26 -6.57
C CYS A 173 -12.93 16.95 -6.84
N LEU A 174 -13.88 16.57 -5.99
CA LEU A 174 -14.71 15.38 -6.19
C LEU A 174 -15.55 15.45 -7.47
N GLU A 175 -16.10 16.63 -7.77
CA GLU A 175 -16.84 16.85 -9.03
C GLU A 175 -15.93 16.74 -10.25
N ALA A 176 -14.72 17.33 -10.19
CA ALA A 176 -13.74 17.21 -11.25
C ALA A 176 -13.28 15.76 -11.46
N ILE A 177 -13.08 14.97 -10.39
CA ILE A 177 -12.75 13.55 -10.48
C ILE A 177 -13.89 12.76 -11.15
N ARG A 178 -15.14 13.03 -10.81
CA ARG A 178 -16.31 12.37 -11.42
C ARG A 178 -16.44 12.64 -12.92
N SER A 179 -15.90 13.75 -13.39
CA SER A 179 -15.91 14.10 -14.83
C SER A 179 -14.89 13.32 -15.66
N VAL A 180 -13.94 12.60 -15.00
CA VAL A 180 -12.94 11.77 -15.70
C VAL A 180 -13.63 10.56 -16.31
N PRO A 181 -13.52 10.35 -17.65
CA PRO A 181 -14.13 9.19 -18.29
C PRO A 181 -13.58 7.87 -17.75
N ALA A 182 -14.45 6.89 -17.59
CA ALA A 182 -14.03 5.52 -17.35
C ALA A 182 -13.34 4.96 -18.62
N ASP A 183 -12.16 4.41 -18.44
CA ASP A 183 -11.35 3.89 -19.55
C ASP A 183 -11.71 2.41 -19.80
N GLY A 184 -12.83 2.19 -20.49
CA GLY A 184 -13.29 0.86 -20.90
C GLY A 184 -13.38 -0.17 -19.77
N ALA A 185 -12.80 -1.35 -19.96
CA ALA A 185 -12.83 -2.45 -19.00
C ALA A 185 -12.02 -2.20 -17.72
N ALA A 186 -11.14 -1.21 -17.70
CA ALA A 186 -10.27 -0.92 -16.54
C ALA A 186 -10.92 0.00 -15.49
N GLY A 187 -12.14 0.50 -15.75
CA GLY A 187 -12.91 1.33 -14.81
C GLY A 187 -12.35 2.75 -14.62
N VAL A 188 -12.86 3.43 -13.59
CA VAL A 188 -12.39 4.78 -13.22
C VAL A 188 -11.02 4.66 -12.54
N PRO A 189 -10.01 5.45 -12.96
CA PRO A 189 -8.71 5.44 -12.29
C PRO A 189 -8.84 5.80 -10.82
N PRO A 190 -8.02 5.19 -9.93
CA PRO A 190 -7.96 5.61 -8.55
C PRO A 190 -7.66 7.11 -8.46
N ALA A 191 -8.34 7.80 -7.57
CA ALA A 191 -8.21 9.24 -7.42
C ALA A 191 -7.71 9.62 -6.03
N ARG A 192 -6.99 10.72 -5.92
CA ARG A 192 -6.55 11.31 -4.66
C ARG A 192 -6.60 12.84 -4.76
N ILE A 193 -6.97 13.48 -3.66
CA ILE A 193 -6.89 14.93 -3.51
C ILE A 193 -5.66 15.25 -2.68
N VAL A 194 -4.89 16.23 -3.11
CA VAL A 194 -3.78 16.85 -2.37
C VAL A 194 -4.17 18.27 -2.09
N LEU A 195 -4.44 18.59 -0.83
CA LEU A 195 -4.92 19.88 -0.40
C LEU A 195 -3.81 20.60 0.37
N LEU A 196 -3.39 21.77 -0.11
CA LEU A 196 -2.44 22.64 0.56
C LEU A 196 -3.17 23.89 1.07
N SER A 197 -3.09 24.11 2.37
CA SER A 197 -3.75 25.23 3.04
C SER A 197 -3.05 25.53 4.38
N ASP A 198 -3.31 26.71 4.93
CA ASP A 198 -3.08 26.99 6.35
C ASP A 198 -4.26 26.50 7.23
N GLY A 199 -5.34 26.02 6.63
CA GLY A 199 -6.44 25.30 7.27
C GLY A 199 -7.51 26.17 7.92
N TYR A 200 -7.30 27.47 8.11
CA TYR A 200 -8.27 28.31 8.81
C TYR A 200 -9.48 28.65 7.95
N ARG A 201 -10.54 27.82 8.10
CA ARG A 201 -11.78 28.01 7.35
C ARG A 201 -12.56 29.22 7.83
N THR A 202 -12.92 30.10 6.90
CA THR A 202 -13.75 31.30 7.16
C THR A 202 -15.13 31.25 6.52
N SER A 203 -15.34 30.36 5.53
CA SER A 203 -16.59 30.29 4.78
C SER A 203 -16.84 28.90 4.19
N GLY A 204 -17.99 28.70 3.55
CA GLY A 204 -18.35 27.47 2.84
C GLY A 204 -18.80 26.31 3.74
N ARG A 205 -18.97 25.14 3.12
CA ARG A 205 -19.35 23.89 3.80
C ARG A 205 -18.25 23.46 4.80
N SER A 206 -18.67 22.67 5.80
CA SER A 206 -17.75 22.23 6.84
C SER A 206 -16.71 21.22 6.33
N VAL A 207 -15.59 21.13 7.03
CA VAL A 207 -14.54 20.14 6.73
C VAL A 207 -15.06 18.73 6.98
N GLU A 208 -15.93 18.54 7.97
CA GLU A 208 -16.54 17.26 8.31
C GLU A 208 -17.50 16.77 7.20
N GLU A 209 -18.32 17.67 6.64
CA GLU A 209 -19.17 17.34 5.48
C GLU A 209 -18.34 16.96 4.26
N ALA A 210 -17.23 17.67 4.03
CA ALA A 210 -16.31 17.39 2.94
C ALA A 210 -15.59 16.04 3.13
N ALA A 211 -15.17 15.74 4.35
CA ALA A 211 -14.57 14.46 4.71
C ALA A 211 -15.52 13.29 4.48
N ALA A 212 -16.78 13.43 4.93
CA ALA A 212 -17.81 12.40 4.71
C ALA A 212 -18.09 12.17 3.22
N ALA A 213 -18.13 13.24 2.41
CA ALA A 213 -18.33 13.14 0.97
C ALA A 213 -17.15 12.46 0.25
N ALA A 214 -15.92 12.77 0.65
CA ALA A 214 -14.71 12.16 0.11
C ALA A 214 -14.61 10.67 0.50
N GLN A 215 -14.94 10.32 1.74
CA GLN A 215 -15.01 8.94 2.23
C GLN A 215 -16.06 8.14 1.45
N ALA A 216 -17.26 8.70 1.27
CA ALA A 216 -18.33 8.05 0.49
C ALA A 216 -17.94 7.83 -0.99
N ALA A 217 -17.07 8.69 -1.53
CA ALA A 217 -16.52 8.56 -2.87
C ALA A 217 -15.27 7.64 -2.94
N ASN A 218 -14.77 7.12 -1.83
CA ASN A 218 -13.50 6.40 -1.71
C ASN A 218 -12.32 7.19 -2.31
N VAL A 219 -12.28 8.51 -2.09
CA VAL A 219 -11.23 9.41 -2.55
C VAL A 219 -10.46 9.93 -1.32
N PRO A 220 -9.25 9.41 -1.05
CA PRO A 220 -8.42 9.90 0.03
C PRO A 220 -8.03 11.37 -0.20
N VAL A 221 -8.09 12.17 0.87
CA VAL A 221 -7.66 13.58 0.87
C VAL A 221 -6.38 13.66 1.70
N SER A 222 -5.25 13.89 1.06
CA SER A 222 -4.01 14.19 1.76
C SER A 222 -3.89 15.69 1.94
N THR A 223 -3.57 16.12 3.15
CA THR A 223 -3.50 17.53 3.51
C THR A 223 -2.08 17.95 3.86
N ILE A 224 -1.71 19.15 3.46
CA ILE A 224 -0.44 19.78 3.79
C ILE A 224 -0.74 21.08 4.54
N ALA A 225 -0.43 21.10 5.84
CA ALA A 225 -0.50 22.28 6.67
C ALA A 225 0.74 23.14 6.39
N PHE A 226 0.56 24.28 5.70
CA PHE A 226 1.67 25.07 5.22
C PHE A 226 1.78 26.42 5.90
N GLY A 227 2.91 26.71 6.51
CA GLY A 227 3.21 27.94 7.23
C GLY A 227 3.59 27.70 8.70
N THR A 228 3.76 28.79 9.43
CA THR A 228 4.13 28.78 10.85
C THR A 228 3.07 29.46 11.72
N ASP A 229 3.13 29.24 13.03
CA ASP A 229 2.22 29.93 13.98
C ASP A 229 2.56 31.42 14.16
N ALA A 230 3.73 31.84 13.65
CA ALA A 230 4.19 33.22 13.69
C ALA A 230 3.75 34.06 12.47
N GLY A 231 3.11 33.42 11.46
CA GLY A 231 2.67 34.09 10.25
C GLY A 231 1.79 35.31 10.53
N GLN A 232 2.07 36.38 9.83
CA GLN A 232 1.32 37.63 9.89
C GLN A 232 1.04 38.15 8.47
N VAL A 233 -0.09 38.78 8.32
CA VAL A 233 -0.49 39.41 7.05
C VAL A 233 -1.00 40.82 7.37
N ASP A 234 -0.68 41.77 6.53
CA ASP A 234 -1.23 43.12 6.67
C ASP A 234 -2.57 43.18 5.91
N ILE A 235 -3.65 43.36 6.66
CA ILE A 235 -4.99 43.53 6.10
C ILE A 235 -5.48 44.92 6.45
N GLY A 236 -5.48 45.81 5.45
CA GLY A 236 -5.96 47.19 5.64
C GLY A 236 -5.08 48.04 6.55
N GLY A 237 -3.78 47.80 6.59
CA GLY A 237 -2.82 48.56 7.43
C GLY A 237 -2.71 48.02 8.87
N GLN A 238 -3.29 46.84 9.16
CA GLN A 238 -3.21 46.23 10.47
C GLN A 238 -2.60 44.83 10.36
N PRO A 239 -1.52 44.51 11.09
CA PRO A 239 -0.94 43.18 11.11
C PRO A 239 -1.89 42.20 11.83
N GLN A 240 -2.35 41.20 11.10
CA GLN A 240 -3.20 40.14 11.62
C GLN A 240 -2.42 38.82 11.66
N ARG A 241 -2.49 38.12 12.79
CA ARG A 241 -1.90 36.75 12.88
C ARG A 241 -2.75 35.74 12.11
N VAL A 242 -2.06 34.90 11.37
CA VAL A 242 -2.67 33.82 10.56
C VAL A 242 -2.02 32.48 10.92
N PRO A 243 -2.38 31.93 12.10
CA PRO A 243 -1.85 30.65 12.54
C PRO A 243 -2.37 29.52 11.64
N VAL A 244 -1.63 28.41 11.61
CA VAL A 244 -2.01 27.22 10.83
C VAL A 244 -2.96 26.33 11.65
N ASP A 245 -4.13 25.98 11.09
CA ASP A 245 -5.08 25.04 11.71
C ASP A 245 -4.74 23.59 11.36
N ARG A 246 -3.73 23.07 12.03
CA ARG A 246 -3.24 21.69 11.84
C ARG A 246 -4.30 20.66 12.21
N LEU A 247 -5.13 20.96 13.23
CA LEU A 247 -6.09 19.99 13.74
C LEU A 247 -7.18 19.69 12.72
N ALA A 248 -7.76 20.69 12.08
CA ALA A 248 -8.79 20.51 11.07
C ALA A 248 -8.25 19.75 9.84
N LEU A 249 -7.03 20.08 9.40
CA LEU A 249 -6.38 19.42 8.27
C LEU A 249 -6.01 17.96 8.59
N ALA A 250 -5.51 17.68 9.80
CA ALA A 250 -5.22 16.33 10.25
C ALA A 250 -6.48 15.46 10.32
N GLN A 251 -7.58 16.00 10.88
CA GLN A 251 -8.87 15.29 10.94
C GLN A 251 -9.42 14.97 9.55
N LEU A 252 -9.31 15.91 8.61
CA LEU A 252 -9.72 15.68 7.22
C LEU A 252 -8.95 14.53 6.59
N ALA A 253 -7.63 14.51 6.73
CA ALA A 253 -6.77 13.47 6.20
C ALA A 253 -7.08 12.12 6.86
N GLU A 254 -7.16 12.05 8.18
CA GLU A 254 -7.43 10.82 8.92
C GLU A 254 -8.80 10.21 8.57
N THR A 255 -9.85 11.03 8.53
CA THR A 255 -11.21 10.59 8.21
C THR A 255 -11.31 10.00 6.80
N THR A 256 -10.52 10.51 5.85
CA THR A 256 -10.55 10.09 4.44
C THR A 256 -9.47 9.07 4.08
N GLU A 257 -8.75 8.51 5.07
CA GLU A 257 -7.62 7.59 4.86
C GLU A 257 -6.49 8.21 3.99
N GLY A 258 -6.36 9.54 4.05
CA GLY A 258 -5.26 10.28 3.45
C GLY A 258 -4.06 10.42 4.39
N PHE A 259 -3.09 11.21 3.96
CA PHE A 259 -1.90 11.53 4.77
C PHE A 259 -1.93 12.99 5.21
N PHE A 260 -1.55 13.23 6.45
CA PHE A 260 -1.34 14.58 6.95
C PHE A 260 0.15 14.90 6.97
N TYR A 261 0.51 16.07 6.44
CA TYR A 261 1.87 16.58 6.44
C TYR A 261 1.89 18.02 6.93
N GLU A 262 3.04 18.42 7.47
CA GLU A 262 3.34 19.79 7.86
C GLU A 262 4.57 20.29 7.12
N ALA A 263 4.58 21.55 6.75
CA ALA A 263 5.74 22.21 6.17
C ALA A 263 5.80 23.66 6.62
N ALA A 264 6.92 24.04 7.22
CA ALA A 264 7.19 25.41 7.68
C ALA A 264 8.20 26.13 6.76
N SER A 265 8.66 25.47 5.70
CA SER A 265 9.62 26.01 4.75
C SER A 265 9.40 25.44 3.34
N VAL A 266 9.95 26.11 2.32
CA VAL A 266 9.92 25.63 0.93
C VAL A 266 10.60 24.26 0.78
N SER A 267 11.72 24.05 1.50
CA SER A 267 12.45 22.78 1.46
C SER A 267 11.66 21.61 2.05
N GLU A 268 10.99 21.85 3.18
CA GLU A 268 10.10 20.85 3.78
C GLU A 268 8.90 20.55 2.87
N LEU A 269 8.29 21.59 2.30
CA LEU A 269 7.17 21.40 1.36
C LEU A 269 7.59 20.58 0.13
N LYS A 270 8.77 20.83 -0.44
CA LYS A 270 9.32 20.03 -1.54
C LYS A 270 9.53 18.56 -1.12
N GLN A 271 10.06 18.33 0.08
CA GLN A 271 10.24 16.98 0.60
C GLN A 271 8.90 16.25 0.81
N VAL A 272 7.90 16.96 1.38
CA VAL A 272 6.53 16.42 1.52
C VAL A 272 5.97 15.99 0.16
N TYR A 273 6.11 16.82 -0.86
CA TYR A 273 5.65 16.48 -2.20
C TYR A 273 6.39 15.27 -2.80
N GLN A 274 7.69 15.12 -2.56
CA GLN A 274 8.46 13.94 -2.99
C GLN A 274 7.97 12.66 -2.31
N ASP A 275 7.76 12.72 -0.99
CA ASP A 275 7.23 11.59 -0.22
C ASP A 275 5.82 11.21 -0.69
N MET A 276 4.98 12.20 -0.94
CA MET A 276 3.64 12.00 -1.49
C MET A 276 3.68 11.40 -2.89
N GLY A 277 4.53 11.91 -3.78
CA GLY A 277 4.71 11.38 -5.13
C GLY A 277 5.07 9.90 -5.12
N SER A 278 5.95 9.50 -4.20
CA SER A 278 6.32 8.10 -4.00
C SER A 278 5.19 7.24 -3.44
N SER A 279 4.33 7.80 -2.60
CA SER A 279 3.23 7.07 -1.95
C SER A 279 1.96 6.99 -2.78
N ILE A 280 1.65 8.02 -3.58
CA ILE A 280 0.47 8.03 -4.48
C ILE A 280 0.61 6.98 -5.58
N GLY A 281 1.85 6.65 -5.97
CA GLY A 281 2.15 5.74 -7.07
C GLY A 281 1.99 4.27 -6.77
N PHE A 282 1.64 3.85 -5.55
CA PHE A 282 1.61 2.45 -5.18
C PHE A 282 0.28 2.04 -4.55
N ARG A 283 -0.22 0.89 -4.98
CA ARG A 283 -1.32 0.18 -4.33
C ARG A 283 -0.77 -1.06 -3.64
N THR A 284 -1.18 -1.29 -2.41
CA THR A 284 -0.84 -2.52 -1.71
C THR A 284 -1.79 -3.63 -2.16
N GLU A 285 -1.30 -4.52 -3.02
CA GLU A 285 -2.06 -5.69 -3.47
C GLU A 285 -1.45 -6.97 -2.88
N PRO A 286 -2.28 -7.94 -2.46
CA PRO A 286 -1.81 -9.22 -1.99
C PRO A 286 -1.30 -10.05 -3.17
N ARG A 287 0.01 -10.12 -3.37
CA ARG A 287 0.63 -10.96 -4.40
C ARG A 287 0.78 -12.38 -3.91
N GLU A 288 0.22 -13.32 -4.66
CA GLU A 288 0.32 -14.74 -4.35
C GLU A 288 1.76 -15.25 -4.54
N ILE A 289 2.24 -15.95 -3.51
CA ILE A 289 3.56 -16.59 -3.51
C ILE A 289 3.46 -18.13 -3.59
N THR A 290 2.30 -18.65 -3.98
CA THR A 290 2.00 -20.10 -4.13
C THR A 290 3.04 -20.81 -4.99
N GLN A 291 3.56 -20.15 -6.03
CA GLN A 291 4.60 -20.70 -6.92
C GLN A 291 5.89 -21.10 -6.17
N TRP A 292 6.29 -20.35 -5.15
CA TRP A 292 7.47 -20.66 -4.35
C TRP A 292 7.25 -21.89 -3.48
N TYR A 293 6.05 -22.05 -2.91
CA TYR A 293 5.67 -23.23 -2.16
C TYR A 293 5.62 -24.45 -3.06
N ALA A 294 5.07 -24.33 -4.27
CA ALA A 294 5.06 -25.41 -5.27
C ALA A 294 6.49 -25.82 -5.68
N GLY A 295 7.40 -24.87 -5.87
CA GLY A 295 8.81 -25.13 -6.15
C GLY A 295 9.52 -25.88 -5.02
N ILE A 296 9.29 -25.47 -3.76
CA ILE A 296 9.84 -26.16 -2.58
C ILE A 296 9.26 -27.58 -2.47
N ALA A 297 7.95 -27.76 -2.69
CA ALA A 297 7.32 -29.06 -2.67
C ALA A 297 7.91 -29.98 -3.75
N LEU A 298 8.15 -29.47 -4.95
CA LEU A 298 8.80 -30.22 -6.03
C LEU A 298 10.20 -30.69 -5.64
N LEU A 299 11.00 -29.83 -5.00
CA LEU A 299 12.31 -30.22 -4.49
C LEU A 299 12.23 -31.38 -3.48
N PHE A 300 11.29 -31.32 -2.53
CA PHE A 300 11.06 -32.40 -1.59
C PHE A 300 10.58 -33.68 -2.29
N ALA A 301 9.73 -33.58 -3.32
CA ALA A 301 9.29 -34.72 -4.11
C ALA A 301 10.46 -35.41 -4.84
N LEU A 302 11.31 -34.62 -5.49
CA LEU A 302 12.50 -35.13 -6.18
C LEU A 302 13.49 -35.76 -5.20
N CYS A 303 13.73 -35.14 -4.04
CA CYS A 303 14.55 -35.71 -2.98
C CYS A 303 13.97 -37.04 -2.47
N ALA A 304 12.65 -37.11 -2.22
CA ALA A 304 11.99 -38.35 -1.78
C ALA A 304 12.12 -39.46 -2.82
N GLY A 305 11.93 -39.12 -4.11
CA GLY A 305 12.09 -40.06 -5.24
C GLY A 305 13.53 -40.57 -5.38
N ALA A 306 14.51 -39.66 -5.36
CA ALA A 306 15.93 -39.98 -5.43
C ALA A 306 16.36 -40.89 -4.28
N LEU A 307 15.97 -40.52 -3.03
CA LEU A 307 16.27 -41.31 -1.84
C LEU A 307 15.58 -42.70 -1.91
N SER A 308 14.37 -42.76 -2.41
CA SER A 308 13.64 -44.02 -2.60
C SER A 308 14.33 -44.91 -3.62
N LEU A 309 14.73 -44.41 -4.77
CA LEU A 309 15.44 -45.15 -5.82
C LEU A 309 16.81 -45.62 -5.36
N LEU A 310 17.61 -44.75 -4.77
CA LEU A 310 18.97 -45.08 -4.30
C LEU A 310 18.98 -46.18 -3.22
N TRP A 311 17.91 -46.28 -2.44
CA TRP A 311 17.85 -47.24 -1.33
C TRP A 311 16.92 -48.46 -1.58
N SER A 312 16.01 -48.36 -2.56
CA SER A 312 15.19 -49.49 -3.02
C SER A 312 15.97 -50.43 -3.94
N SER A 313 16.88 -49.90 -4.77
CA SER A 313 17.67 -50.70 -5.72
C SER A 313 18.70 -51.68 -5.08
N ARG A 314 18.79 -51.70 -3.74
CA ARG A 314 19.66 -52.65 -3.00
C ARG A 314 18.90 -53.90 -2.49
N LEU A 315 17.67 -54.12 -2.97
CA LEU A 315 16.86 -55.27 -2.62
C LEU A 315 16.74 -56.32 -3.77
N LEU A 316 17.56 -56.17 -4.81
CA LEU A 316 17.76 -57.18 -5.87
C LEU A 316 19.14 -57.83 -5.76
#